data_17c9c86c59dfb65fb8028d3a4763c929
#
_entry.id   17c9c86c59dfb65fb8028d3a4763c929
#
_cell.length_a   1.000
_cell.length_b   1.000
_cell.length_c   1.000
_cell.angle_alpha   90.00
_cell.angle_beta   90.00
_cell.angle_gamma   90.00
#
_symmetry.space_group_name_H-M   'P 1'
#
loop_
_entity.id
_entity.type
_entity.pdbx_description
1 polymer ?
#
loop_
_entity_poly.entity_id
_entity_poly.type
_entity_poly.pdbx_seq_one_letter_code
_entity_poly.pdbx_strand_id
1 'polypeptide(L)'
;VYSTKDMVNWTDHGSPLDLSSFSWADDRAWAAQTIERNGKYYWYICAHSKLTGGMAIGVAVADSPTGPFKDALGKPLFDNGSWDNIDPTVWMDEDGQAYLYWGNPHLYYAKLNKDMISFKGGIDAKAAVDKKREVGRIVMTEEGFGSPDVEKRDSTRKYKDCYTEGPWFMKRGKNYYMLYAAGGVPEHIAYSMCKKPFGPWKYMGEIMPLEDTGSFTNHCGVTDFKGKSYFFYHTGKLGGGFGRSVAVEEFKYNADGTFPIIHHTQEGVAPIATLNPYKRQEAETIAFSKGVKSEQTDDTGVYISEIHTGDYIKVREVDFGNESPDAFAISAACSSLGGSLEVHLDKEDGELIAKLDVTKTGGWEKWKTFSAQMLKKVTGKHDIYFVFKGLKGSKLFNF
;
A
#
# COMPACT_ATOMS: atom_id res chain seq x y z
N VAL A 1 -5.19 -4.79 2.72
CA VAL A 1 -3.87 -5.33 2.33
C VAL A 1 -3.98 -5.94 0.94
N TYR A 2 -2.99 -5.67 0.09
CA TYR A 2 -2.95 -6.20 -1.27
C TYR A 2 -1.70 -7.04 -1.48
N SER A 3 -1.81 -8.10 -2.28
CA SER A 3 -0.66 -8.89 -2.72
C SER A 3 -0.63 -9.05 -4.23
N THR A 4 0.56 -9.24 -4.78
CA THR A 4 0.76 -9.48 -6.21
C THR A 4 1.85 -10.51 -6.47
N LYS A 5 1.73 -11.20 -7.59
CA LYS A 5 2.75 -12.12 -8.11
C LYS A 5 3.42 -11.59 -9.38
N ASP A 6 2.85 -10.55 -9.98
CA ASP A 6 3.22 -10.04 -11.31
C ASP A 6 3.31 -8.50 -11.40
N MET A 7 3.03 -7.79 -10.31
CA MET A 7 3.04 -6.32 -10.18
C MET A 7 1.93 -5.59 -10.95
N VAL A 8 1.02 -6.28 -11.60
CA VAL A 8 -0.10 -5.67 -12.35
C VAL A 8 -1.47 -6.18 -11.92
N ASN A 9 -1.58 -7.42 -11.46
CA ASN A 9 -2.79 -7.97 -10.86
C ASN A 9 -2.60 -8.02 -9.34
N TRP A 10 -3.52 -7.42 -8.60
CA TRP A 10 -3.43 -7.28 -7.15
C TRP A 10 -4.63 -7.94 -6.48
N THR A 11 -4.39 -8.88 -5.59
CA THR A 11 -5.43 -9.53 -4.79
C THR A 11 -5.70 -8.69 -3.55
N ASP A 12 -6.94 -8.30 -3.35
CA ASP A 12 -7.41 -7.63 -2.13
C ASP A 12 -7.64 -8.66 -1.02
N HIS A 13 -7.01 -8.47 0.13
CA HIS A 13 -7.18 -9.30 1.32
C HIS A 13 -8.03 -8.62 2.39
N GLY A 14 -8.69 -7.51 2.03
CA GLY A 14 -9.50 -6.73 2.94
C GLY A 14 -8.69 -5.93 3.97
N SER A 15 -9.33 -5.59 5.05
CA SER A 15 -8.77 -4.82 6.17
C SER A 15 -8.51 -5.74 7.37
N PRO A 16 -7.28 -6.25 7.53
CA PRO A 16 -6.94 -7.20 8.60
C PRO A 16 -6.69 -6.53 9.96
N LEU A 17 -6.84 -5.21 10.04
CA LEU A 17 -6.69 -4.41 11.25
C LEU A 17 -7.65 -3.21 11.17
N ASP A 18 -8.33 -2.96 12.26
CA ASP A 18 -9.26 -1.86 12.43
C ASP A 18 -8.82 -0.98 13.62
N LEU A 19 -9.16 0.30 13.59
CA LEU A 19 -8.85 1.24 14.67
C LEU A 19 -9.44 0.79 16.02
N SER A 20 -10.60 0.14 16.00
CA SER A 20 -11.25 -0.40 17.21
C SER A 20 -10.44 -1.50 17.89
N SER A 21 -9.46 -2.11 17.21
CA SER A 21 -8.51 -3.06 17.78
C SER A 21 -7.61 -2.43 18.84
N PHE A 22 -7.51 -1.09 18.86
CA PHE A 22 -6.67 -0.33 19.80
C PHE A 22 -7.55 0.39 20.81
N SER A 23 -7.69 -0.17 22.01
CA SER A 23 -8.54 0.41 23.08
C SER A 23 -8.17 1.84 23.46
N TRP A 24 -6.95 2.25 23.21
CA TRP A 24 -6.39 3.58 23.50
C TRP A 24 -6.58 4.60 22.38
N ALA A 25 -6.96 4.16 21.15
CA ALA A 25 -7.11 5.03 19.98
C ALA A 25 -8.60 5.31 19.67
N ASP A 26 -8.88 6.43 18.99
CA ASP A 26 -10.24 6.82 18.59
C ASP A 26 -10.35 7.47 17.22
N ASP A 27 -9.25 7.93 16.63
CA ASP A 27 -9.27 8.65 15.35
C ASP A 27 -7.90 8.60 14.66
N ARG A 28 -7.80 9.06 13.41
CA ARG A 28 -6.56 9.36 12.67
C ARG A 28 -5.58 8.19 12.58
N ALA A 29 -6.07 7.02 12.22
CA ALA A 29 -5.19 5.93 11.79
C ALA A 29 -4.62 6.28 10.40
N TRP A 30 -3.39 6.80 10.37
CA TRP A 30 -2.74 7.29 9.17
C TRP A 30 -1.64 6.34 8.69
N ALA A 31 -0.54 6.88 8.12
CA ALA A 31 0.52 6.06 7.53
C ALA A 31 1.11 5.05 8.52
N ALA A 32 1.43 3.88 8.00
CA ALA A 32 1.87 2.74 8.78
C ALA A 32 2.83 1.86 7.96
N GLN A 33 3.62 1.03 8.63
CA GLN A 33 4.49 0.07 7.96
C GLN A 33 4.54 -1.26 8.69
N THR A 34 4.64 -2.35 7.93
CA THR A 34 4.76 -3.72 8.45
C THR A 34 6.16 -4.28 8.21
N ILE A 35 6.64 -5.10 9.13
CA ILE A 35 7.87 -5.89 8.97
C ILE A 35 7.66 -7.31 9.49
N GLU A 36 8.31 -8.28 8.85
CA GLU A 36 8.35 -9.66 9.31
C GLU A 36 9.58 -9.89 10.21
N ARG A 37 9.40 -10.66 11.29
CA ARG A 37 10.49 -11.23 12.09
C ARG A 37 10.08 -12.57 12.67
N ASN A 38 10.85 -13.63 12.35
CA ASN A 38 10.67 -14.98 12.89
C ASN A 38 9.25 -15.54 12.71
N GLY A 39 8.65 -15.33 11.54
CA GLY A 39 7.30 -15.79 11.20
C GLY A 39 6.18 -14.97 11.83
N LYS A 40 6.49 -13.87 12.49
CA LYS A 40 5.52 -12.90 12.99
C LYS A 40 5.59 -11.62 12.16
N TYR A 41 4.44 -10.98 11.96
CA TYR A 41 4.31 -9.72 11.24
C TYR A 41 3.95 -8.63 12.24
N TYR A 42 4.73 -7.56 12.26
CA TYR A 42 4.57 -6.43 13.18
C TYR A 42 4.15 -5.20 12.37
N TRP A 43 2.97 -4.69 12.63
CA TRP A 43 2.41 -3.53 11.95
C TRP A 43 2.46 -2.33 12.89
N TYR A 44 3.38 -1.40 12.62
CA TYR A 44 3.49 -0.14 13.36
C TYR A 44 2.53 0.85 12.74
N ILE A 45 1.69 1.44 13.59
CA ILE A 45 0.64 2.38 13.22
C ILE A 45 0.82 3.69 13.96
N CYS A 46 0.21 4.76 13.46
CA CYS A 46 -0.08 5.94 14.26
C CYS A 46 -1.58 6.16 14.36
N ALA A 47 -2.03 6.65 15.50
CA ALA A 47 -3.42 7.01 15.74
C ALA A 47 -3.53 8.09 16.82
N HIS A 48 -4.66 8.79 16.84
CA HIS A 48 -4.97 9.73 17.93
C HIS A 48 -5.20 8.96 19.22
N SER A 49 -4.54 9.40 20.30
CA SER A 49 -4.58 8.76 21.61
C SER A 49 -5.63 9.42 22.50
N LYS A 50 -6.57 8.63 23.00
CA LYS A 50 -7.52 9.04 24.05
C LYS A 50 -6.84 9.35 25.38
N LEU A 51 -5.61 8.84 25.58
CA LEU A 51 -4.91 8.97 26.85
C LEU A 51 -4.29 10.36 27.03
N THR A 52 -3.78 10.94 25.94
CA THR A 52 -3.03 12.21 25.99
C THR A 52 -3.63 13.32 25.13
N GLY A 53 -4.51 12.98 24.19
CA GLY A 53 -5.08 13.91 23.21
C GLY A 53 -4.10 14.30 22.08
N GLY A 54 -2.94 13.63 21.99
CA GLY A 54 -1.99 13.76 20.89
C GLY A 54 -2.00 12.54 19.97
N MET A 55 -1.05 12.47 19.03
CA MET A 55 -0.83 11.28 18.23
C MET A 55 0.09 10.32 18.97
N ALA A 56 -0.08 9.03 18.74
CA ALA A 56 0.72 7.98 19.37
C ALA A 56 1.11 6.91 18.37
N ILE A 57 2.24 6.23 18.62
CA ILE A 57 2.68 5.08 17.86
C ILE A 57 2.23 3.80 18.57
N GLY A 58 1.55 2.92 17.84
CA GLY A 58 1.16 1.59 18.29
C GLY A 58 1.84 0.49 17.49
N VAL A 59 1.67 -0.74 17.93
CA VAL A 59 2.12 -1.93 17.21
C VAL A 59 1.11 -3.05 17.33
N ALA A 60 0.69 -3.59 16.19
CA ALA A 60 -0.11 -4.81 16.12
C ALA A 60 0.73 -5.98 15.61
N VAL A 61 0.35 -7.20 15.96
CA VAL A 61 1.07 -8.43 15.59
C VAL A 61 0.12 -9.46 15.00
N ALA A 62 0.61 -10.20 14.00
CA ALA A 62 -0.09 -11.32 13.36
C ALA A 62 0.87 -12.47 13.04
N ASP A 63 0.29 -13.67 12.77
CA ASP A 63 1.02 -14.85 12.28
C ASP A 63 1.03 -14.94 10.74
N SER A 64 0.32 -14.03 10.06
CA SER A 64 0.24 -13.94 8.61
C SER A 64 0.39 -12.49 8.15
N PRO A 65 0.96 -12.22 6.95
CA PRO A 65 1.04 -10.86 6.40
C PRO A 65 -0.35 -10.25 6.13
N THR A 66 -1.36 -11.09 5.98
CA THR A 66 -2.76 -10.69 5.77
C THR A 66 -3.58 -10.70 7.06
N GLY A 67 -2.93 -10.88 8.21
CA GLY A 67 -3.60 -10.86 9.51
C GLY A 67 -4.28 -12.19 9.93
N PRO A 68 -5.23 -12.13 10.85
CA PRO A 68 -5.70 -10.93 11.56
C PRO A 68 -4.63 -10.36 12.51
N PHE A 69 -4.50 -9.05 12.51
CA PHE A 69 -3.61 -8.35 13.43
C PHE A 69 -4.32 -8.01 14.75
N LYS A 70 -3.56 -8.01 15.85
CA LYS A 70 -4.04 -7.64 17.19
C LYS A 70 -3.09 -6.65 17.83
N ASP A 71 -3.64 -5.69 18.59
CA ASP A 71 -2.82 -4.80 19.43
C ASP A 71 -1.89 -5.64 20.33
N ALA A 72 -0.59 -5.43 20.20
CA ALA A 72 0.41 -6.23 20.90
C ALA A 72 0.54 -5.86 22.39
N LEU A 73 0.13 -4.66 22.79
CA LEU A 73 0.43 -4.09 24.10
C LEU A 73 -0.82 -3.69 24.92
N GLY A 74 -1.99 -3.49 24.26
CA GLY A 74 -3.17 -2.87 24.88
C GLY A 74 -2.97 -1.40 25.26
N LYS A 75 -1.88 -0.78 24.81
CA LYS A 75 -1.49 0.62 25.02
C LYS A 75 -0.54 1.08 23.93
N PRO A 76 -0.32 2.41 23.75
CA PRO A 76 0.69 2.89 22.80
C PRO A 76 2.09 2.33 23.11
N LEU A 77 2.85 2.05 22.06
CA LEU A 77 4.27 1.81 22.12
C LEU A 77 5.02 3.10 22.50
N PHE A 78 4.56 4.24 21.94
CA PHE A 78 5.06 5.57 22.26
C PHE A 78 3.93 6.60 22.23
N ASP A 79 3.82 7.39 23.33
CA ASP A 79 2.84 8.47 23.48
C ASP A 79 3.40 9.52 24.45
N ASN A 80 3.65 10.71 23.97
CA ASN A 80 4.10 11.87 24.77
C ASN A 80 3.16 13.07 24.64
N GLY A 81 1.97 12.88 24.09
CA GLY A 81 0.97 13.91 23.88
C GLY A 81 1.27 14.86 22.70
N SER A 82 2.30 14.59 21.91
CA SER A 82 2.66 15.41 20.75
C SER A 82 1.92 14.95 19.49
N TRP A 83 1.60 15.89 18.62
CA TRP A 83 1.14 15.63 17.25
C TRP A 83 2.23 15.07 16.34
N ASP A 84 3.49 15.16 16.74
CA ASP A 84 4.63 14.70 15.95
C ASP A 84 4.66 13.16 15.79
N ASN A 85 3.88 12.41 16.56
CA ASN A 85 3.95 10.94 16.60
C ASN A 85 3.14 10.30 15.48
N ILE A 86 3.55 10.52 14.23
CA ILE A 86 2.94 9.97 13.02
C ILE A 86 3.95 9.27 12.14
N ASP A 87 3.48 8.51 11.17
CA ASP A 87 4.22 7.91 10.05
C ASP A 87 5.38 7.01 10.47
N PRO A 88 5.15 5.96 11.27
CA PRO A 88 6.23 5.06 11.65
C PRO A 88 6.77 4.27 10.46
N THR A 89 8.11 4.17 10.38
CA THR A 89 8.85 3.33 9.45
C THR A 89 9.81 2.42 10.21
N VAL A 90 9.91 1.17 9.81
CA VAL A 90 10.68 0.15 10.50
C VAL A 90 11.61 -0.58 9.54
N TRP A 91 12.82 -0.84 9.99
CA TRP A 91 13.84 -1.61 9.27
C TRP A 91 14.60 -2.52 10.21
N MET A 92 14.89 -3.73 9.77
CA MET A 92 15.78 -4.66 10.48
C MET A 92 17.09 -4.81 9.70
N ASP A 93 18.20 -4.50 10.36
CA ASP A 93 19.53 -4.63 9.79
C ASP A 93 20.00 -6.10 9.78
N GLU A 94 21.06 -6.39 9.04
CA GLU A 94 21.65 -7.73 8.86
C GLU A 94 22.11 -8.36 10.18
N ASP A 95 22.47 -7.54 11.17
CA ASP A 95 22.82 -8.00 12.52
C ASP A 95 21.60 -8.33 13.42
N GLY A 96 20.39 -8.17 12.87
CA GLY A 96 19.12 -8.40 13.56
C GLY A 96 18.66 -7.25 14.46
N GLN A 97 19.37 -6.11 14.47
CA GLN A 97 18.88 -4.92 15.16
C GLN A 97 17.80 -4.24 14.33
N ALA A 98 16.62 -4.08 14.92
CA ALA A 98 15.53 -3.33 14.31
C ALA A 98 15.52 -1.87 14.78
N TYR A 99 15.21 -0.99 13.84
CA TYR A 99 15.13 0.46 14.01
C TYR A 99 13.73 0.93 13.64
N LEU A 100 13.14 1.78 14.48
CA LEU A 100 11.88 2.47 14.23
C LEU A 100 12.17 3.96 14.11
N TYR A 101 11.66 4.59 13.05
CA TYR A 101 11.66 6.05 12.88
C TYR A 101 10.23 6.53 12.71
N TRP A 102 9.95 7.78 13.09
CA TRP A 102 8.63 8.40 12.92
C TRP A 102 8.72 9.92 13.09
N GLY A 103 7.71 10.63 12.62
CA GLY A 103 7.48 12.00 13.05
C GLY A 103 7.26 13.06 11.97
N ASN A 104 6.59 14.14 12.38
CA ASN A 104 6.33 15.36 11.62
C ASN A 104 6.28 16.57 12.58
N PRO A 105 7.10 17.59 12.44
CA PRO A 105 8.24 17.73 11.51
C PRO A 105 9.54 17.19 12.10
N HIS A 106 9.51 16.72 13.33
CA HIS A 106 10.68 16.18 14.00
C HIS A 106 10.81 14.70 13.71
N LEU A 107 11.98 14.27 13.24
CA LEU A 107 12.28 12.87 12.99
C LEU A 107 12.80 12.21 14.26
N TYR A 108 12.02 11.32 14.83
CA TYR A 108 12.39 10.49 15.98
C TYR A 108 12.96 9.15 15.52
N TYR A 109 13.71 8.50 16.42
CA TYR A 109 14.20 7.15 16.20
C TYR A 109 14.21 6.35 17.50
N ALA A 110 14.10 5.03 17.37
CA ALA A 110 14.33 4.09 18.44
C ALA A 110 14.99 2.81 17.93
N LYS A 111 15.84 2.21 18.74
CA LYS A 111 16.19 0.80 18.58
C LYS A 111 15.14 -0.05 19.26
N LEU A 112 14.65 -1.05 18.56
CA LEU A 112 13.72 -2.02 19.12
C LEU A 112 14.46 -3.18 19.78
N ASN A 113 13.90 -3.71 20.85
CA ASN A 113 14.30 -5.00 21.38
C ASN A 113 13.94 -6.13 20.40
N LYS A 114 14.44 -7.33 20.67
CA LYS A 114 14.16 -8.52 19.83
C LYS A 114 12.68 -8.90 19.78
N ASP A 115 11.89 -8.47 20.76
CA ASP A 115 10.44 -8.67 20.82
C ASP A 115 9.65 -7.81 19.83
N MET A 116 10.28 -6.80 19.23
CA MET A 116 9.70 -5.84 18.29
C MET A 116 8.58 -4.95 18.86
N ILE A 117 8.29 -5.04 20.15
CA ILE A 117 7.19 -4.33 20.83
C ILE A 117 7.67 -3.51 22.03
N SER A 118 8.97 -3.33 22.17
CA SER A 118 9.57 -2.50 23.20
C SER A 118 10.86 -1.84 22.72
N PHE A 119 11.22 -0.71 23.36
CA PHE A 119 12.42 0.03 23.02
C PHE A 119 13.63 -0.42 23.85
N LYS A 120 14.77 -0.50 23.20
CA LYS A 120 16.04 -0.75 23.85
C LYS A 120 16.49 0.53 24.58
N GLY A 121 16.77 0.43 25.88
CA GLY A 121 17.41 1.50 26.64
C GLY A 121 16.53 2.63 27.14
N GLY A 122 15.22 2.51 27.19
CA GLY A 122 14.33 3.54 27.76
C GLY A 122 14.10 4.75 26.84
N ILE A 123 13.02 5.51 27.07
CA ILE A 123 12.53 6.54 26.19
C ILE A 123 12.93 7.92 26.71
N ASP A 124 13.69 8.68 25.90
CA ASP A 124 13.81 10.14 26.05
C ASP A 124 13.62 10.80 24.67
N ALA A 125 12.38 10.91 24.26
CA ALA A 125 11.99 11.49 22.97
C ALA A 125 12.27 12.99 22.85
N LYS A 126 12.66 13.67 23.93
CA LYS A 126 13.01 15.09 23.90
C LYS A 126 14.50 15.32 23.64
N ALA A 127 15.32 14.29 23.84
CA ALA A 127 16.75 14.41 23.64
C ALA A 127 17.09 14.36 22.15
N ALA A 128 17.92 15.29 21.69
CA ALA A 128 18.60 15.18 20.42
C ALA A 128 19.52 13.96 20.40
N VAL A 129 19.84 13.46 19.20
CA VAL A 129 20.71 12.30 19.03
C VAL A 129 22.03 12.49 19.78
N ASP A 130 22.18 11.76 20.86
CA ASP A 130 23.48 11.43 21.43
C ASP A 130 23.82 10.03 20.92
N LYS A 131 25.02 9.83 20.38
CA LYS A 131 25.53 8.54 19.87
C LYS A 131 25.45 7.39 20.87
N LYS A 132 25.21 7.68 22.14
CA LYS A 132 25.07 6.73 23.25
C LYS A 132 23.62 6.36 23.56
N ARG A 133 22.61 7.05 22.94
CA ARG A 133 21.20 6.81 23.24
C ARG A 133 20.58 5.83 22.24
N GLU A 134 19.69 5.01 22.74
CA GLU A 134 18.94 4.01 21.94
C GLU A 134 17.62 4.57 21.42
N VAL A 135 17.17 5.71 21.95
CA VAL A 135 15.96 6.46 21.53
C VAL A 135 16.26 7.95 21.57
N GLY A 136 15.81 8.69 20.57
CA GLY A 136 16.01 10.12 20.52
C GLY A 136 15.43 10.76 19.26
N ARG A 137 15.91 11.96 18.97
CA ARG A 137 15.50 12.76 17.84
C ARG A 137 16.70 13.06 16.95
N ILE A 138 16.53 12.90 15.62
CA ILE A 138 17.54 13.29 14.66
C ILE A 138 17.70 14.82 14.67
N VAL A 139 18.94 15.30 14.68
CA VAL A 139 19.21 16.73 14.47
C VAL A 139 19.08 17.02 13.00
N MET A 140 18.05 17.78 12.64
CA MET A 140 17.76 18.20 11.29
C MET A 140 18.64 19.38 10.90
N THR A 141 19.32 19.29 9.76
CA THR A 141 20.18 20.33 9.20
C THR A 141 19.96 20.43 7.69
N GLU A 142 20.24 21.57 7.09
CA GLU A 142 20.19 21.74 5.63
C GLU A 142 21.13 20.76 4.91
N GLU A 143 22.33 20.54 5.43
CA GLU A 143 23.28 19.58 4.87
C GLU A 143 22.70 18.15 4.89
N GLY A 144 21.99 17.81 5.96
CA GLY A 144 21.43 16.47 6.17
C GLY A 144 20.12 16.23 5.44
N PHE A 145 19.25 17.25 5.33
CA PHE A 145 17.87 17.08 4.88
C PHE A 145 17.40 18.12 3.85
N GLY A 146 18.32 18.91 3.28
CA GLY A 146 18.03 19.92 2.29
C GLY A 146 17.55 21.25 2.85
N SER A 147 17.60 22.28 2.05
CA SER A 147 17.05 23.59 2.39
C SER A 147 15.56 23.67 2.08
N PRO A 148 14.76 24.36 2.91
CA PRO A 148 13.37 24.60 2.61
C PRO A 148 13.24 25.46 1.35
N ASP A 149 12.47 25.01 0.39
CA ASP A 149 12.10 25.79 -0.79
C ASP A 149 10.92 26.71 -0.44
N VAL A 150 11.23 27.87 0.13
CA VAL A 150 10.24 28.85 0.58
C VAL A 150 9.43 29.52 -0.55
N GLU A 151 9.90 29.42 -1.81
CA GLU A 151 9.19 30.05 -2.93
C GLU A 151 7.98 29.23 -3.41
N LYS A 152 8.00 27.93 -3.16
CA LYS A 152 6.97 26.99 -3.62
C LYS A 152 6.03 26.48 -2.54
N ARG A 153 6.16 26.90 -1.26
CA ARG A 153 5.60 26.21 -0.10
C ARG A 153 5.12 27.13 1.00
N ASP A 154 4.40 26.55 1.95
CA ASP A 154 3.87 27.21 3.13
C ASP A 154 4.91 28.10 3.81
N SER A 155 4.80 29.42 3.60
CA SER A 155 5.70 30.44 4.16
C SER A 155 5.69 30.50 5.71
N THR A 156 4.79 29.75 6.35
CA THR A 156 4.71 29.67 7.81
C THR A 156 5.70 28.67 8.40
N ARG A 157 6.31 27.80 7.60
CA ARG A 157 7.31 26.84 8.06
C ARG A 157 8.63 27.50 8.42
N LYS A 158 8.96 27.45 9.68
CA LYS A 158 10.20 28.00 10.27
C LYS A 158 11.34 26.96 10.41
N TYR A 159 11.32 25.88 9.60
CA TYR A 159 12.32 24.82 9.68
C TYR A 159 13.49 25.12 8.73
N LYS A 160 14.68 24.73 9.16
CA LYS A 160 15.93 24.90 8.40
C LYS A 160 16.20 23.81 7.37
N ASP A 161 15.27 22.89 7.19
CA ASP A 161 15.39 21.73 6.30
C ASP A 161 14.07 21.48 5.57
N CYS A 162 14.09 20.67 4.51
CA CYS A 162 12.90 20.40 3.71
C CYS A 162 12.11 19.17 4.15
N TYR A 163 12.54 18.43 5.16
CA TYR A 163 11.78 17.29 5.71
C TYR A 163 10.42 17.73 6.20
N THR A 164 9.38 16.99 5.82
CA THR A 164 8.02 17.25 6.26
C THR A 164 7.51 16.13 7.15
N GLU A 165 7.37 14.92 6.58
CA GLU A 165 6.78 13.76 7.20
C GLU A 165 7.06 12.50 6.38
N GLY A 166 6.35 11.40 6.64
CA GLY A 166 6.36 10.19 5.83
C GLY A 166 7.74 9.57 5.66
N PRO A 167 8.56 9.41 6.72
CA PRO A 167 9.87 8.82 6.56
C PRO A 167 9.74 7.37 6.10
N TRP A 168 10.60 6.98 5.14
CA TRP A 168 10.81 5.60 4.75
C TRP A 168 12.29 5.26 4.93
N PHE A 169 12.59 4.51 5.97
CA PHE A 169 13.96 4.14 6.32
C PHE A 169 14.30 2.77 5.75
N MET A 170 15.44 2.68 5.04
CA MET A 170 15.92 1.43 4.47
C MET A 170 17.44 1.39 4.37
N LYS A 171 17.98 0.17 4.15
CA LYS A 171 19.40 -0.06 3.85
C LYS A 171 19.55 -0.81 2.54
N ARG A 172 20.57 -0.44 1.75
CA ARG A 172 21.00 -1.16 0.56
C ARG A 172 22.52 -1.17 0.50
N GLY A 173 23.10 -2.36 0.53
CA GLY A 173 24.55 -2.51 0.64
C GLY A 173 25.10 -1.83 1.90
N LYS A 174 26.01 -0.88 1.73
CA LYS A 174 26.65 -0.14 2.86
C LYS A 174 25.98 1.20 3.18
N ASN A 175 24.86 1.53 2.48
CA ASN A 175 24.19 2.80 2.60
C ASN A 175 22.86 2.64 3.33
N TYR A 176 22.57 3.56 4.24
CA TYR A 176 21.24 3.79 4.78
C TYR A 176 20.61 4.96 4.06
N TYR A 177 19.32 4.85 3.84
CA TYR A 177 18.52 5.84 3.13
C TYR A 177 17.35 6.24 4.02
N MET A 178 17.07 7.52 4.04
CA MET A 178 15.85 8.08 4.58
C MET A 178 15.17 8.83 3.44
N LEU A 179 14.08 8.26 2.93
CA LEU A 179 13.21 8.91 1.96
C LEU A 179 12.10 9.59 2.74
N TYR A 180 11.58 10.71 2.27
CA TYR A 180 10.56 11.44 3.01
C TYR A 180 9.76 12.38 2.10
N ALA A 181 8.53 12.65 2.53
CA ALA A 181 7.75 13.77 2.03
C ALA A 181 8.44 15.07 2.39
N ALA A 182 8.64 15.94 1.42
CA ALA A 182 9.46 17.13 1.55
C ALA A 182 8.70 18.40 1.17
N GLY A 183 9.05 19.50 1.86
CA GLY A 183 8.73 20.86 1.52
C GLY A 183 7.36 21.36 1.92
N GLY A 184 6.57 20.61 2.67
CA GLY A 184 5.21 21.00 3.00
C GLY A 184 4.22 20.67 1.89
N VAL A 185 2.95 20.92 2.14
CA VAL A 185 1.84 20.65 1.21
C VAL A 185 1.77 21.72 0.12
N PRO A 186 1.72 21.36 -1.18
CA PRO A 186 1.85 20.02 -1.74
C PRO A 186 3.28 19.46 -1.63
N GLU A 187 3.38 18.14 -1.46
CA GLU A 187 4.63 17.45 -1.16
C GLU A 187 5.29 16.84 -2.38
N HIS A 188 6.62 16.85 -2.38
CA HIS A 188 7.46 16.05 -3.26
C HIS A 188 8.21 15.00 -2.43
N ILE A 189 8.89 14.05 -3.06
CA ILE A 189 9.72 13.07 -2.35
C ILE A 189 11.20 13.44 -2.52
N ALA A 190 11.89 13.60 -1.39
CA ALA A 190 13.32 13.77 -1.30
C ALA A 190 13.96 12.65 -0.47
N TYR A 191 15.29 12.61 -0.44
CA TYR A 191 15.98 11.62 0.37
C TYR A 191 17.33 12.09 0.86
N SER A 192 17.76 11.42 1.92
CA SER A 192 19.08 11.56 2.51
C SER A 192 19.78 10.22 2.64
N MET A 193 21.09 10.20 2.60
CA MET A 193 21.89 9.00 2.76
C MET A 193 22.91 9.15 3.89
N CYS A 194 23.30 8.01 4.48
CA CYS A 194 24.39 7.94 5.45
C CYS A 194 25.02 6.55 5.47
N LYS A 195 26.09 6.40 6.29
CA LYS A 195 26.81 5.14 6.48
C LYS A 195 26.48 4.44 7.79
N LYS A 196 25.71 5.08 8.65
CA LYS A 196 25.28 4.53 9.96
C LYS A 196 23.83 4.88 10.20
N PRO A 197 23.04 4.06 10.93
CA PRO A 197 21.60 4.25 11.07
C PRO A 197 21.16 5.64 11.53
N PHE A 198 21.99 6.33 12.30
CA PHE A 198 21.66 7.64 12.88
C PHE A 198 22.41 8.81 12.26
N GLY A 199 23.03 8.61 11.11
CA GLY A 199 23.80 9.64 10.44
C GLY A 199 25.31 9.64 10.75
N PRO A 200 26.05 10.71 10.42
CA PRO A 200 25.51 11.95 9.87
C PRO A 200 24.84 11.74 8.50
N TRP A 201 23.68 12.38 8.34
CA TRP A 201 22.92 12.36 7.11
C TRP A 201 23.46 13.36 6.11
N LYS A 202 23.32 13.05 4.83
CA LYS A 202 23.62 13.92 3.71
C LYS A 202 22.43 13.97 2.78
N TYR A 203 21.91 15.16 2.51
CA TYR A 203 20.86 15.37 1.52
C TYR A 203 21.37 15.01 0.13
N MET A 204 20.57 14.25 -0.61
CA MET A 204 20.93 13.74 -1.93
C MET A 204 20.07 14.31 -3.06
N GLY A 205 19.04 15.07 -2.74
CA GLY A 205 18.11 15.64 -3.71
C GLY A 205 16.74 15.03 -3.72
N GLU A 206 16.00 15.36 -4.76
CA GLU A 206 14.65 14.82 -5.00
C GLU A 206 14.73 13.44 -5.66
N ILE A 207 13.74 12.61 -5.36
CA ILE A 207 13.46 11.34 -6.08
C ILE A 207 12.28 11.56 -7.02
N MET A 208 11.19 12.12 -6.48
CA MET A 208 9.99 12.44 -7.25
C MET A 208 9.72 13.93 -7.06
N PRO A 209 9.90 14.76 -8.09
CA PRO A 209 9.60 16.18 -8.01
C PRO A 209 8.10 16.42 -7.83
N LEU A 210 7.73 17.66 -7.48
CA LEU A 210 6.34 18.05 -7.41
C LEU A 210 5.71 17.97 -8.80
N GLU A 211 4.76 17.05 -8.96
CA GLU A 211 4.04 16.83 -10.22
C GLU A 211 2.54 16.95 -9.97
N ASP A 212 1.75 17.19 -11.02
CA ASP A 212 0.29 17.25 -10.96
C ASP A 212 -0.30 15.85 -10.89
N THR A 213 -0.12 15.21 -9.75
CA THR A 213 -0.72 13.90 -9.45
C THR A 213 -2.14 14.01 -8.90
N GLY A 214 -2.60 15.22 -8.59
CA GLY A 214 -3.86 15.50 -7.92
C GLY A 214 -3.85 15.24 -6.41
N SER A 215 -2.76 14.74 -5.83
CA SER A 215 -2.62 14.53 -4.38
C SER A 215 -1.87 15.68 -3.72
N PHE A 216 -2.31 16.11 -2.54
CA PHE A 216 -1.62 17.13 -1.74
C PHE A 216 -0.46 16.55 -0.94
N THR A 217 -0.55 15.28 -0.53
CA THR A 217 0.50 14.58 0.20
C THR A 217 1.12 13.52 -0.67
N ASN A 218 2.40 13.23 -0.44
CA ASN A 218 3.11 12.19 -1.17
C ASN A 218 4.04 11.41 -0.24
N HIS A 219 3.60 10.22 0.16
CA HIS A 219 4.45 9.27 0.87
C HIS A 219 4.95 8.20 -0.09
N CYS A 220 6.15 7.69 0.16
CA CYS A 220 6.74 6.66 -0.67
C CYS A 220 6.94 5.35 0.06
N GLY A 221 7.07 4.29 -0.74
CA GLY A 221 7.56 2.98 -0.32
C GLY A 221 8.47 2.39 -1.39
N VAL A 222 9.53 1.71 -1.00
CA VAL A 222 10.47 1.09 -1.93
C VAL A 222 10.61 -0.38 -1.62
N THR A 223 10.58 -1.21 -2.66
CA THR A 223 10.84 -2.65 -2.54
C THR A 223 11.55 -3.20 -3.76
N ASP A 224 12.39 -4.21 -3.54
CA ASP A 224 12.92 -5.04 -4.62
C ASP A 224 12.05 -6.30 -4.75
N PHE A 225 11.63 -6.62 -5.97
CA PHE A 225 10.82 -7.80 -6.25
C PHE A 225 11.25 -8.44 -7.57
N LYS A 226 11.58 -9.74 -7.53
CA LYS A 226 12.05 -10.53 -8.71
C LYS A 226 13.15 -9.83 -9.53
N GLY A 227 14.12 -9.22 -8.83
CA GLY A 227 15.28 -8.60 -9.45
C GLY A 227 15.06 -7.19 -10.02
N LYS A 228 13.92 -6.60 -9.80
CA LYS A 228 13.57 -5.23 -10.16
C LYS A 228 13.28 -4.41 -8.92
N SER A 229 13.47 -3.09 -9.00
CA SER A 229 13.15 -2.15 -7.90
C SER A 229 11.91 -1.35 -8.24
N TYR A 230 11.05 -1.17 -7.25
CA TYR A 230 9.74 -0.51 -7.38
C TYR A 230 9.60 0.61 -6.36
N PHE A 231 9.06 1.72 -6.82
CA PHE A 231 8.78 2.92 -6.05
C PHE A 231 7.27 3.14 -6.01
N PHE A 232 6.68 3.01 -4.83
CA PHE A 232 5.27 3.27 -4.58
C PHE A 232 5.08 4.69 -4.09
N TYR A 233 4.00 5.34 -4.48
CA TYR A 233 3.72 6.73 -4.10
C TYR A 233 2.22 7.07 -4.15
N HIS A 234 1.85 8.26 -3.67
CA HIS A 234 0.48 8.73 -3.69
C HIS A 234 0.09 9.41 -5.01
N THR A 235 -1.16 9.19 -5.43
CA THR A 235 -1.85 9.97 -6.46
C THR A 235 -3.22 10.39 -5.96
N GLY A 236 -3.85 11.35 -6.63
CA GLY A 236 -5.19 11.85 -6.28
C GLY A 236 -6.34 11.23 -7.07
N LYS A 237 -6.15 10.07 -7.73
CA LYS A 237 -7.19 9.48 -8.61
C LYS A 237 -8.50 9.13 -7.89
N LEU A 238 -8.45 8.81 -6.59
CA LEU A 238 -9.63 8.52 -5.77
C LEU A 238 -10.26 9.78 -5.11
N GLY A 239 -10.24 10.90 -5.77
CA GLY A 239 -10.95 12.10 -5.32
C GLY A 239 -10.09 13.36 -5.20
N GLY A 240 -8.78 13.26 -5.37
CA GLY A 240 -7.85 14.39 -5.30
C GLY A 240 -7.63 14.95 -3.90
N GLY A 241 -6.76 15.93 -3.77
CA GLY A 241 -6.44 16.58 -2.51
C GLY A 241 -5.85 15.61 -1.49
N PHE A 242 -6.54 15.41 -0.38
CA PHE A 242 -6.19 14.42 0.64
C PHE A 242 -6.80 13.04 0.40
N GLY A 243 -7.60 12.85 -0.65
CA GLY A 243 -8.01 11.52 -1.13
C GLY A 243 -6.87 10.88 -1.90
N ARG A 244 -6.41 9.71 -1.45
CA ARG A 244 -5.18 9.07 -1.94
C ARG A 244 -5.48 7.78 -2.67
N SER A 245 -4.76 7.57 -3.78
CA SER A 245 -4.57 6.27 -4.43
C SER A 245 -3.10 5.91 -4.38
N VAL A 246 -2.79 4.65 -4.54
CA VAL A 246 -1.40 4.16 -4.69
C VAL A 246 -1.07 4.02 -6.17
N ALA A 247 0.10 4.49 -6.56
CA ALA A 247 0.73 4.23 -7.85
C ALA A 247 2.11 3.61 -7.64
N VAL A 248 2.67 3.03 -8.69
CA VAL A 248 3.97 2.36 -8.65
C VAL A 248 4.74 2.58 -9.95
N GLU A 249 6.05 2.85 -9.83
CA GLU A 249 6.99 2.94 -10.94
C GLU A 249 8.12 1.93 -10.77
N GLU A 250 8.58 1.31 -11.86
CA GLU A 250 9.82 0.54 -11.90
C GLU A 250 11.00 1.50 -12.09
N PHE A 251 12.06 1.32 -11.33
CA PHE A 251 13.27 2.12 -11.47
C PHE A 251 14.54 1.29 -11.33
N LYS A 252 15.68 1.90 -11.67
CA LYS A 252 17.02 1.34 -11.42
C LYS A 252 17.86 2.35 -10.67
N TYR A 253 18.48 1.91 -9.57
CA TYR A 253 19.47 2.73 -8.88
C TYR A 253 20.61 3.13 -9.81
N ASN A 254 21.15 4.32 -9.62
CA ASN A 254 22.39 4.75 -10.28
C ASN A 254 23.57 3.85 -9.84
N ALA A 255 24.66 3.88 -10.58
CA ALA A 255 25.83 3.04 -10.31
C ALA A 255 26.48 3.28 -8.93
N ASP A 256 26.33 4.48 -8.39
CA ASP A 256 26.80 4.89 -7.06
C ASP A 256 25.80 4.55 -5.92
N GLY A 257 24.66 3.98 -6.27
CA GLY A 257 23.59 3.60 -5.35
C GLY A 257 22.60 4.73 -5.06
N THR A 258 22.69 5.87 -5.71
CA THR A 258 21.71 6.96 -5.60
C THR A 258 20.43 6.62 -6.36
N PHE A 259 19.33 7.32 -6.02
CA PHE A 259 18.08 7.23 -6.77
C PHE A 259 18.17 8.10 -8.04
N PRO A 260 17.58 7.66 -9.16
CA PRO A 260 17.26 8.55 -10.28
C PRO A 260 16.08 9.44 -9.92
N ILE A 261 15.81 10.45 -10.72
CA ILE A 261 14.51 11.12 -10.72
C ILE A 261 13.47 10.15 -11.29
N ILE A 262 12.37 9.98 -10.58
CA ILE A 262 11.23 9.12 -10.95
C ILE A 262 10.04 10.03 -11.21
N HIS A 263 9.49 9.94 -12.41
CA HIS A 263 8.30 10.69 -12.81
C HIS A 263 7.05 9.85 -12.71
N HIS A 264 5.93 10.49 -12.36
CA HIS A 264 4.61 9.87 -12.39
C HIS A 264 4.23 9.45 -13.82
N THR A 265 3.72 8.22 -13.98
CA THR A 265 3.15 7.74 -15.24
C THR A 265 1.67 7.36 -15.09
N GLN A 266 0.97 7.23 -16.22
CA GLN A 266 -0.42 6.77 -16.25
C GLN A 266 -0.53 5.28 -16.54
N GLU A 267 0.48 4.70 -17.19
CA GLU A 267 0.51 3.32 -17.68
C GLU A 267 0.83 2.32 -16.57
N GLY A 268 1.52 2.76 -15.51
CA GLY A 268 2.06 1.89 -14.46
C GLY A 268 3.19 1.01 -14.97
N VAL A 269 3.46 -0.07 -14.25
CA VAL A 269 4.59 -0.95 -14.53
C VAL A 269 4.27 -2.07 -15.50
N ALA A 270 5.31 -2.60 -16.16
CA ALA A 270 5.21 -3.79 -16.97
C ALA A 270 5.01 -5.05 -16.10
N PRO A 271 4.22 -6.03 -16.54
CA PRO A 271 4.06 -7.31 -15.84
C PRO A 271 5.37 -8.10 -15.82
N ILE A 272 5.61 -8.82 -14.71
CA ILE A 272 6.81 -9.66 -14.54
C ILE A 272 6.48 -11.15 -14.44
N ALA A 273 5.22 -11.51 -14.60
CA ALA A 273 4.70 -12.86 -14.70
C ALA A 273 3.34 -12.83 -15.38
N THR A 274 2.79 -14.00 -15.66
CA THR A 274 1.46 -14.17 -16.24
C THR A 274 0.51 -14.82 -15.24
N LEU A 275 -0.79 -14.57 -15.41
CA LEU A 275 -1.84 -15.22 -14.66
C LEU A 275 -2.31 -16.49 -15.40
N ASN A 276 -2.39 -17.60 -14.68
CA ASN A 276 -2.83 -18.87 -15.24
C ASN A 276 -4.35 -19.03 -15.11
N PRO A 277 -5.14 -19.00 -16.20
CA PRO A 277 -6.60 -19.09 -16.16
C PRO A 277 -7.12 -20.51 -15.83
N TYR A 278 -6.27 -21.53 -15.92
CA TYR A 278 -6.63 -22.93 -15.60
C TYR A 278 -6.56 -23.25 -14.10
N LYS A 279 -6.16 -22.27 -13.29
CA LYS A 279 -6.23 -22.35 -11.82
C LYS A 279 -7.29 -21.36 -11.34
N ARG A 280 -7.98 -21.74 -10.26
CA ARG A 280 -8.89 -20.80 -9.60
C ARG A 280 -8.15 -19.49 -9.29
N GLN A 281 -8.78 -18.39 -9.67
CA GLN A 281 -8.40 -17.04 -9.31
C GLN A 281 -9.52 -16.44 -8.47
N GLU A 282 -9.17 -15.62 -7.49
CA GLU A 282 -10.16 -14.91 -6.72
C GLU A 282 -10.62 -13.66 -7.49
N ALA A 283 -11.91 -13.33 -7.41
CA ALA A 283 -12.51 -12.24 -8.19
C ALA A 283 -11.94 -10.87 -7.82
N GLU A 284 -11.46 -10.72 -6.60
CA GLU A 284 -10.77 -9.55 -6.07
C GLU A 284 -9.29 -9.45 -6.52
N THR A 285 -8.81 -10.37 -7.39
CA THR A 285 -7.52 -10.24 -8.07
C THR A 285 -7.68 -9.38 -9.31
N ILE A 286 -7.34 -8.10 -9.21
CA ILE A 286 -7.72 -7.06 -10.16
C ILE A 286 -6.50 -6.25 -10.60
N ALA A 287 -6.39 -5.95 -11.90
CA ALA A 287 -5.48 -4.94 -12.44
C ALA A 287 -6.14 -3.56 -12.50
N PHE A 288 -7.41 -3.52 -12.86
CA PHE A 288 -8.21 -2.32 -12.92
C PHE A 288 -9.70 -2.67 -12.81
N SER A 289 -10.51 -1.75 -12.31
CA SER A 289 -11.96 -1.94 -12.23
C SER A 289 -12.73 -0.63 -12.40
N LYS A 290 -14.01 -0.75 -12.71
CA LYS A 290 -14.93 0.37 -12.78
C LYS A 290 -16.25 -0.02 -12.12
N GLY A 291 -16.70 0.80 -11.18
CA GLY A 291 -18.02 0.70 -10.57
C GLY A 291 -18.13 -0.27 -9.39
N VAL A 292 -17.36 -1.35 -9.39
CA VAL A 292 -17.43 -2.40 -8.38
C VAL A 292 -16.73 -1.99 -7.05
N LYS A 293 -17.07 -2.71 -5.97
CA LYS A 293 -16.43 -2.58 -4.64
C LYS A 293 -16.05 -3.95 -4.10
N SER A 294 -15.05 -3.99 -3.22
CA SER A 294 -14.77 -5.16 -2.39
C SER A 294 -15.59 -5.08 -1.10
N GLU A 295 -16.12 -6.21 -0.69
CA GLU A 295 -16.71 -6.42 0.64
C GLU A 295 -16.06 -7.65 1.29
N GLN A 296 -16.18 -7.77 2.59
CA GLN A 296 -15.59 -8.88 3.36
C GLN A 296 -16.57 -9.38 4.40
N THR A 297 -16.66 -10.72 4.51
CA THR A 297 -17.35 -11.40 5.64
C THR A 297 -16.45 -12.49 6.20
N ASP A 298 -16.70 -12.88 7.45
CA ASP A 298 -15.90 -13.92 8.13
C ASP A 298 -16.02 -15.27 7.42
N ASP A 299 -17.20 -15.58 6.89
CA ASP A 299 -17.50 -16.88 6.26
C ASP A 299 -16.95 -16.98 4.82
N THR A 300 -16.92 -15.87 4.07
CA THR A 300 -16.58 -15.88 2.64
C THR A 300 -15.16 -15.37 2.38
N GLY A 301 -14.63 -14.49 3.25
CA GLY A 301 -13.47 -13.67 2.96
C GLY A 301 -13.84 -12.45 2.12
N VAL A 302 -12.93 -11.97 1.30
CA VAL A 302 -13.16 -10.84 0.38
C VAL A 302 -13.87 -11.32 -0.88
N TYR A 303 -14.75 -10.51 -1.42
CA TYR A 303 -15.48 -10.74 -2.67
C TYR A 303 -15.84 -9.42 -3.34
N ILE A 304 -16.19 -9.46 -4.62
CA ILE A 304 -16.63 -8.28 -5.37
C ILE A 304 -18.13 -8.10 -5.25
N SER A 305 -18.53 -6.89 -4.89
CA SER A 305 -19.92 -6.46 -4.64
C SER A 305 -20.23 -5.15 -5.35
N GLU A 306 -21.44 -4.61 -5.10
CA GLU A 306 -21.98 -3.38 -5.73
C GLU A 306 -21.85 -3.38 -7.26
N ILE A 307 -22.02 -4.57 -7.84
CA ILE A 307 -21.92 -4.79 -9.29
C ILE A 307 -23.19 -4.30 -9.98
N HIS A 308 -23.06 -3.39 -10.94
CA HIS A 308 -24.15 -2.85 -11.75
C HIS A 308 -23.87 -3.01 -13.24
N THR A 309 -24.89 -2.79 -14.07
CA THR A 309 -24.74 -2.89 -15.53
C THR A 309 -23.79 -1.82 -16.06
N GLY A 310 -22.76 -2.25 -16.81
CA GLY A 310 -21.72 -1.38 -17.35
C GLY A 310 -20.48 -1.28 -16.48
N ASP A 311 -20.47 -1.92 -15.30
CA ASP A 311 -19.27 -2.10 -14.51
C ASP A 311 -18.38 -3.20 -15.11
N TYR A 312 -17.09 -3.17 -14.78
CA TYR A 312 -16.17 -4.20 -15.22
C TYR A 312 -14.98 -4.41 -14.27
N ILE A 313 -14.35 -5.57 -14.38
CA ILE A 313 -13.05 -5.91 -13.83
C ILE A 313 -12.11 -6.21 -14.98
N LYS A 314 -10.90 -5.69 -14.92
CA LYS A 314 -9.80 -6.01 -15.84
C LYS A 314 -8.74 -6.83 -15.11
N VAL A 315 -8.30 -7.93 -15.74
CA VAL A 315 -7.15 -8.72 -15.36
C VAL A 315 -6.14 -8.71 -16.51
N ARG A 316 -4.86 -8.51 -16.23
CA ARG A 316 -3.83 -8.38 -17.25
C ARG A 316 -2.99 -9.66 -17.39
N GLU A 317 -2.42 -9.85 -18.58
CA GLU A 317 -1.44 -10.92 -18.87
C GLU A 317 -1.94 -12.32 -18.50
N VAL A 318 -3.18 -12.64 -18.86
CA VAL A 318 -3.73 -13.99 -18.72
C VAL A 318 -3.18 -14.86 -19.83
N ASP A 319 -2.46 -15.93 -19.47
CA ASP A 319 -1.77 -16.82 -20.41
C ASP A 319 -2.56 -18.13 -20.63
N PHE A 320 -3.26 -18.21 -21.74
CA PHE A 320 -4.00 -19.40 -22.15
C PHE A 320 -3.09 -20.50 -22.75
N GLY A 321 -1.81 -20.21 -22.99
CA GLY A 321 -0.90 -21.14 -23.64
C GLY A 321 -1.30 -21.44 -25.09
N ASN A 322 -1.08 -22.70 -25.52
CA ASN A 322 -1.35 -23.15 -26.89
C ASN A 322 -2.71 -23.86 -27.03
N GLU A 323 -3.41 -24.10 -25.94
CA GLU A 323 -4.70 -24.81 -25.92
C GLU A 323 -5.79 -23.90 -25.38
N SER A 324 -6.93 -23.88 -26.10
CA SER A 324 -8.07 -23.10 -25.69
C SER A 324 -8.86 -23.85 -24.60
N PRO A 325 -9.35 -23.16 -23.53
CA PRO A 325 -10.30 -23.76 -22.61
C PRO A 325 -11.63 -24.08 -23.31
N ASP A 326 -12.31 -25.13 -22.86
CA ASP A 326 -13.64 -25.51 -23.36
C ASP A 326 -14.76 -24.76 -22.65
N ALA A 327 -14.53 -24.39 -21.39
CA ALA A 327 -15.56 -23.76 -20.55
C ALA A 327 -14.96 -22.73 -19.59
N PHE A 328 -15.82 -21.82 -19.16
CA PHE A 328 -15.55 -20.80 -18.14
C PHE A 328 -16.53 -21.02 -16.97
N ALA A 329 -16.05 -20.89 -15.73
CA ALA A 329 -16.85 -21.04 -14.53
C ALA A 329 -16.54 -19.97 -13.49
N ILE A 330 -17.56 -19.55 -12.76
CA ILE A 330 -17.46 -18.60 -11.65
C ILE A 330 -18.20 -19.09 -10.42
N SER A 331 -17.83 -18.57 -9.25
CA SER A 331 -18.65 -18.61 -8.05
C SER A 331 -19.35 -17.25 -7.89
N ALA A 332 -20.68 -17.25 -7.75
CA ALA A 332 -21.44 -16.02 -7.57
C ALA A 332 -22.61 -16.22 -6.60
N ALA A 333 -23.04 -15.13 -5.94
CA ALA A 333 -24.19 -15.09 -5.04
C ALA A 333 -25.16 -13.98 -5.47
N CYS A 334 -26.47 -14.28 -5.51
CA CYS A 334 -27.47 -13.38 -6.04
C CYS A 334 -28.77 -13.42 -5.26
N SER A 335 -29.22 -12.26 -4.78
CA SER A 335 -30.54 -12.08 -4.15
C SER A 335 -31.51 -11.29 -5.03
N SER A 336 -31.02 -10.68 -6.13
CA SER A 336 -31.79 -9.90 -7.10
C SER A 336 -32.33 -10.74 -8.25
N LEU A 337 -32.65 -10.10 -9.37
CA LEU A 337 -33.00 -10.76 -10.63
C LEU A 337 -31.81 -11.42 -11.33
N GLY A 338 -30.58 -11.10 -10.86
CA GLY A 338 -29.35 -11.53 -11.50
C GLY A 338 -28.89 -10.63 -12.64
N GLY A 339 -28.08 -11.20 -13.50
CA GLY A 339 -27.50 -10.53 -14.64
C GLY A 339 -26.64 -11.47 -15.45
N SER A 340 -25.91 -10.96 -16.44
CA SER A 340 -24.93 -11.74 -17.19
C SER A 340 -23.52 -11.18 -17.00
N LEU A 341 -22.55 -12.06 -17.10
CA LEU A 341 -21.13 -11.76 -17.17
C LEU A 341 -20.65 -12.05 -18.59
N GLU A 342 -20.10 -11.06 -19.25
CA GLU A 342 -19.46 -11.17 -20.55
C GLU A 342 -17.94 -11.12 -20.37
N VAL A 343 -17.21 -12.01 -21.04
CA VAL A 343 -15.74 -12.10 -20.98
C VAL A 343 -15.18 -11.66 -22.32
N HIS A 344 -14.46 -10.53 -22.33
CA HIS A 344 -13.90 -9.91 -23.52
C HIS A 344 -12.37 -9.90 -23.49
N LEU A 345 -11.73 -10.02 -24.67
CA LEU A 345 -10.28 -9.93 -24.83
C LEU A 345 -9.84 -8.48 -25.06
N ASP A 346 -8.78 -8.08 -24.39
CA ASP A 346 -7.93 -6.90 -24.62
C ASP A 346 -8.61 -5.54 -24.48
N LYS A 347 -9.94 -5.47 -24.56
CA LYS A 347 -10.75 -4.24 -24.44
C LYS A 347 -12.09 -4.55 -23.78
N GLU A 348 -12.71 -3.53 -23.16
CA GLU A 348 -14.06 -3.62 -22.57
C GLU A 348 -15.12 -4.08 -23.60
N ASP A 349 -14.97 -3.67 -24.85
CA ASP A 349 -15.80 -4.02 -26.01
C ASP A 349 -15.07 -4.93 -27.02
N GLY A 350 -14.04 -5.63 -26.57
CA GLY A 350 -13.24 -6.52 -27.41
C GLY A 350 -13.96 -7.79 -27.81
N GLU A 351 -13.21 -8.77 -28.33
CA GLU A 351 -13.79 -10.04 -28.75
C GLU A 351 -14.46 -10.77 -27.59
N LEU A 352 -15.74 -11.06 -27.72
CA LEU A 352 -16.51 -11.83 -26.73
C LEU A 352 -16.15 -13.32 -26.83
N ILE A 353 -15.54 -13.87 -25.79
CA ILE A 353 -15.07 -15.27 -25.74
C ILE A 353 -15.90 -16.18 -24.83
N ALA A 354 -16.61 -15.61 -23.87
CA ALA A 354 -17.56 -16.35 -23.02
C ALA A 354 -18.66 -15.42 -22.51
N LYS A 355 -19.82 -16.00 -22.23
CA LYS A 355 -20.95 -15.33 -21.58
C LYS A 355 -21.70 -16.33 -20.71
N LEU A 356 -22.03 -15.90 -19.51
CA LEU A 356 -22.86 -16.70 -18.61
C LEU A 356 -23.90 -15.83 -17.90
N ASP A 357 -25.04 -16.44 -17.54
CA ASP A 357 -26.10 -15.77 -16.80
C ASP A 357 -26.05 -16.23 -15.34
N VAL A 358 -26.05 -15.26 -14.42
CA VAL A 358 -26.16 -15.48 -12.99
C VAL A 358 -27.61 -15.25 -12.60
N THR A 359 -28.26 -16.31 -12.12
CA THR A 359 -29.63 -16.29 -11.63
C THR A 359 -29.66 -16.27 -10.10
N LYS A 360 -30.84 -16.01 -9.53
CA LYS A 360 -31.05 -15.95 -8.10
C LYS A 360 -30.55 -17.22 -7.38
N THR A 361 -29.71 -17.04 -6.35
CA THR A 361 -29.15 -18.13 -5.55
C THR A 361 -29.83 -18.27 -4.19
N GLY A 362 -30.62 -17.26 -3.79
CA GLY A 362 -31.35 -17.24 -2.52
C GLY A 362 -30.79 -16.28 -1.47
N GLY A 363 -29.73 -15.55 -1.78
CA GLY A 363 -29.12 -14.54 -0.89
C GLY A 363 -27.82 -14.00 -1.44
N TRP A 364 -27.37 -12.86 -0.91
CA TRP A 364 -26.13 -12.19 -1.31
C TRP A 364 -24.85 -12.93 -0.89
N GLU A 365 -24.96 -13.92 -0.02
CA GLU A 365 -23.88 -14.80 0.46
C GLU A 365 -24.20 -16.29 0.23
N LYS A 366 -25.22 -16.58 -0.60
CA LYS A 366 -25.56 -17.96 -1.01
C LYS A 366 -24.85 -18.27 -2.33
N TRP A 367 -23.59 -18.67 -2.22
CA TRP A 367 -22.70 -18.94 -3.34
C TRP A 367 -23.07 -20.18 -4.12
N LYS A 368 -23.05 -20.08 -5.45
CA LYS A 368 -23.22 -21.18 -6.40
C LYS A 368 -22.23 -21.05 -7.54
N THR A 369 -21.83 -22.18 -8.10
CA THR A 369 -21.02 -22.20 -9.33
C THR A 369 -21.92 -22.06 -10.54
N PHE A 370 -21.58 -21.14 -11.42
CA PHE A 370 -22.17 -20.96 -12.74
C PHE A 370 -21.10 -21.25 -13.79
N SER A 371 -21.45 -21.89 -14.91
CA SER A 371 -20.52 -22.18 -16.00
C SER A 371 -21.17 -22.00 -17.36
N ALA A 372 -20.33 -21.71 -18.35
CA ALA A 372 -20.71 -21.61 -19.75
C ALA A 372 -19.59 -22.19 -20.65
N GLN A 373 -19.97 -22.72 -21.81
CA GLN A 373 -19.01 -23.10 -22.83
C GLN A 373 -18.36 -21.85 -23.42
N MET A 374 -17.10 -21.98 -23.84
CA MET A 374 -16.44 -20.90 -24.57
C MET A 374 -17.16 -20.69 -25.91
N LEU A 375 -17.38 -19.42 -26.25
CA LEU A 375 -17.98 -19.03 -27.54
C LEU A 375 -16.96 -19.06 -28.68
N LYS A 376 -15.69 -18.89 -28.32
CA LYS A 376 -14.57 -18.86 -29.26
C LYS A 376 -13.33 -19.51 -28.65
N LYS A 377 -12.46 -20.02 -29.52
CA LYS A 377 -11.14 -20.47 -29.10
C LYS A 377 -10.26 -19.28 -28.77
N VAL A 378 -9.53 -19.38 -27.66
CA VAL A 378 -8.55 -18.39 -27.20
C VAL A 378 -7.25 -19.07 -26.84
N THR A 379 -6.12 -18.53 -27.30
CA THR A 379 -4.76 -19.02 -27.00
C THR A 379 -3.82 -17.83 -26.84
N GLY A 380 -2.64 -18.05 -26.24
CA GLY A 380 -1.69 -16.97 -26.05
C GLY A 380 -2.01 -16.11 -24.83
N LYS A 381 -1.50 -14.88 -24.82
CA LYS A 381 -1.62 -13.94 -23.71
C LYS A 381 -2.56 -12.81 -24.06
N HIS A 382 -3.48 -12.53 -23.17
CA HIS A 382 -4.48 -11.49 -23.33
C HIS A 382 -4.77 -10.75 -22.01
N ASP A 383 -5.17 -9.51 -22.10
CA ASP A 383 -5.90 -8.84 -21.03
C ASP A 383 -7.36 -9.31 -21.08
N ILE A 384 -7.96 -9.59 -19.94
CA ILE A 384 -9.35 -10.05 -19.83
C ILE A 384 -10.20 -8.98 -19.17
N TYR A 385 -11.34 -8.70 -19.79
CA TYR A 385 -12.38 -7.84 -19.23
C TYR A 385 -13.61 -8.67 -18.87
N PHE A 386 -13.98 -8.65 -17.61
CA PHE A 386 -15.25 -9.18 -17.10
C PHE A 386 -16.26 -8.06 -17.04
N VAL A 387 -17.17 -8.00 -17.99
CA VAL A 387 -18.15 -6.91 -18.15
C VAL A 387 -19.51 -7.37 -17.65
N PHE A 388 -20.11 -6.61 -16.76
CA PHE A 388 -21.38 -6.95 -16.12
C PHE A 388 -22.56 -6.31 -16.82
N LYS A 389 -23.61 -7.09 -17.10
CA LYS A 389 -24.81 -6.66 -17.80
C LYS A 389 -26.07 -7.10 -17.05
N GLY A 390 -27.09 -6.26 -17.03
CA GLY A 390 -28.37 -6.58 -16.40
C GLY A 390 -29.30 -5.39 -16.34
N LEU A 391 -30.29 -5.43 -15.46
CA LEU A 391 -31.26 -4.38 -15.31
C LEU A 391 -30.58 -3.10 -14.75
N LYS A 392 -30.74 -1.99 -15.48
CA LYS A 392 -30.18 -0.70 -15.07
C LYS A 392 -30.69 -0.28 -13.69
N GLY A 393 -29.78 0.17 -12.83
CA GLY A 393 -30.09 0.64 -11.48
C GLY A 393 -30.26 -0.47 -10.43
N SER A 394 -30.10 -1.75 -10.82
CA SER A 394 -30.14 -2.88 -9.88
C SER A 394 -28.72 -3.39 -9.60
N LYS A 395 -28.45 -3.75 -8.33
CA LYS A 395 -27.31 -4.60 -7.98
C LYS A 395 -27.54 -5.99 -8.58
N LEU A 396 -26.55 -6.50 -9.32
CA LEU A 396 -26.71 -7.73 -10.11
C LEU A 396 -26.45 -8.98 -9.25
N PHE A 397 -25.22 -9.17 -8.83
CA PHE A 397 -24.79 -10.31 -8.01
C PHE A 397 -23.47 -9.96 -7.32
N ASN A 398 -23.03 -10.79 -6.39
CA ASN A 398 -21.68 -10.79 -5.81
C ASN A 398 -20.83 -11.83 -6.54
N PHE A 399 -19.51 -11.54 -6.70
CA PHE A 399 -18.59 -12.33 -7.50
C PHE A 399 -17.24 -12.51 -6.81
#